data_603ed8faafcc0e0cdc241a7dac02a901
#
_entry.id   603ed8faafcc0e0cdc241a7dac02a901
#
_cell.length_a   1.000
_cell.length_b   1.000
_cell.length_c   1.000
_cell.angle_alpha   90.00
_cell.angle_beta   90.00
_cell.angle_gamma   90.00
#
_symmetry.space_group_name_H-M   'P 1'
#
loop_
_entity.id
_entity.type
_entity.pdbx_description
1 polymer ?
#
loop_
_entity_poly.entity_id
_entity_poly.type
_entity_poly.pdbx_seq_one_letter_code
_entity_poly.pdbx_strand_id
1 'polypeptide(L)'
;TQTSVTYDNKFGKHTVGGMFLAETRENKSNALSATGYGLDFIQLDELNQITNKTGNGAEKFPSIGGYSGHTRVAGFVGRVNYNYDDKYYLEASLRHDGSYLFGGMNKRWVTLPGVSAGWRINNENWFNAPWINNLKLRAGIGKTATSGVSAFQWRNTMGITKNAVIIGGSSQTMMYASVLGNPNLSWAQCLNYNVGVDATMWNGLLGVEFDVFYKYEYDKLATVTGAYAPSRGGYYFSSANVNKSDYKGFDLTLTHYNHINKFNYGAKLIWSYAYGRWLKYVGDSDNAPEYQRLTGKQIGSKYGFIANGLFQSEEEIANSATVKGYKALPGYIKYVDRNGDGIITAAQDQGYVGKSATPKHTGSLNLFGNWKGFDFDLLFSWGLGNVVALTGQYTASGSAGTQDNTSFTKPFYHGGNSPTFLVENSWTPEHTNAEFPRLEITGPSNNNGYSSTFWYRNGNYMRLKTAQIGYNFPKKWLNPAGIEGLRLYVEGYNLLTFSGLTKYNIDPESPAVNNGYYPQQRTYTLGVKLTF
;
A
#
# COMPACT_ATOMS: atom_id res chain seq x y z
N THR A 1 3.30 -26.69 14.54
CA THR A 1 2.38 -27.65 15.22
C THR A 1 1.25 -26.86 15.83
N GLN A 2 0.02 -27.37 15.65
CA GLN A 2 -1.18 -26.85 16.29
C GLN A 2 -1.94 -28.00 16.95
N THR A 3 -2.44 -27.76 18.13
CA THR A 3 -3.32 -28.68 18.84
C THR A 3 -4.52 -27.91 19.33
N SER A 4 -5.72 -28.38 19.03
CA SER A 4 -6.96 -27.72 19.45
C SER A 4 -7.93 -28.73 20.07
N VAL A 5 -8.71 -28.22 21.01
CA VAL A 5 -9.86 -28.92 21.60
C VAL A 5 -11.05 -27.99 21.43
N THR A 6 -12.14 -28.53 20.90
CA THR A 6 -13.40 -27.81 20.69
C THR A 6 -14.54 -28.54 21.38
N TYR A 7 -15.46 -27.76 21.89
CA TYR A 7 -16.71 -28.24 22.48
C TYR A 7 -17.86 -27.40 21.94
N ASP A 8 -18.88 -28.03 21.39
CA ASP A 8 -20.10 -27.37 20.93
C ASP A 8 -21.30 -28.19 21.39
N ASN A 9 -22.27 -27.52 22.00
CA ASN A 9 -23.49 -28.17 22.44
C ASN A 9 -24.68 -27.20 22.46
N LYS A 10 -25.88 -27.76 22.37
CA LYS A 10 -27.15 -27.01 22.42
C LYS A 10 -28.03 -27.52 23.54
N PHE A 11 -28.42 -26.62 24.43
CA PHE A 11 -29.28 -26.86 25.58
C PHE A 11 -30.57 -26.04 25.42
N GLY A 12 -31.59 -26.61 24.83
CA GLY A 12 -32.82 -25.90 24.51
C GLY A 12 -32.57 -24.70 23.59
N LYS A 13 -32.76 -23.49 24.12
CA LYS A 13 -32.50 -22.23 23.39
C LYS A 13 -31.07 -21.72 23.47
N HIS A 14 -30.22 -22.36 24.27
CA HIS A 14 -28.83 -21.96 24.49
C HIS A 14 -27.90 -22.82 23.64
N THR A 15 -27.09 -22.20 22.81
CA THR A 15 -25.97 -22.85 22.10
C THR A 15 -24.68 -22.30 22.67
N VAL A 16 -23.80 -23.18 23.14
CA VAL A 16 -22.51 -22.82 23.72
C VAL A 16 -21.41 -23.53 22.94
N GLY A 17 -20.42 -22.79 22.48
CA GLY A 17 -19.22 -23.32 21.87
C GLY A 17 -17.99 -22.85 22.63
N GLY A 18 -16.99 -23.68 22.70
CA GLY A 18 -15.70 -23.36 23.29
C GLY A 18 -14.54 -23.96 22.50
N MET A 19 -13.44 -23.23 22.42
CA MET A 19 -12.22 -23.70 21.77
C MET A 19 -11.00 -23.30 22.60
N PHE A 20 -10.10 -24.24 22.79
CA PHE A 20 -8.75 -23.96 23.22
C PHE A 20 -7.78 -24.45 22.16
N LEU A 21 -6.79 -23.62 21.81
CA LEU A 21 -5.76 -23.94 20.83
C LEU A 21 -4.38 -23.54 21.37
N ALA A 22 -3.42 -24.45 21.24
CA ALA A 22 -2.00 -24.18 21.44
C ALA A 22 -1.28 -24.27 20.09
N GLU A 23 -0.48 -23.27 19.77
CA GLU A 23 0.26 -23.20 18.52
C GLU A 23 1.74 -22.95 18.78
N THR A 24 2.59 -23.68 18.07
CA THR A 24 4.01 -23.35 17.96
C THR A 24 4.40 -23.33 16.48
N ARG A 25 5.11 -22.29 16.08
CA ARG A 25 5.64 -22.15 14.72
C ARG A 25 7.15 -21.95 14.78
N GLU A 26 7.86 -22.78 14.06
CA GLU A 26 9.28 -22.66 13.84
C GLU A 26 9.53 -22.49 12.34
N ASN A 27 10.34 -21.51 11.98
CA ASN A 27 10.77 -21.31 10.61
C ASN A 27 12.30 -21.25 10.58
N LYS A 28 12.90 -22.06 9.72
CA LYS A 28 14.33 -22.07 9.44
C LYS A 28 14.54 -21.69 8.00
N SER A 29 15.39 -20.73 7.76
CA SER A 29 15.78 -20.28 6.43
C SER A 29 17.29 -20.31 6.28
N ASN A 30 17.76 -20.80 5.15
CA ASN A 30 19.16 -20.73 4.75
C ASN A 30 19.22 -20.05 3.39
N ALA A 31 20.13 -19.12 3.22
CA ALA A 31 20.40 -18.50 1.95
C ALA A 31 21.89 -18.67 1.61
N LEU A 32 22.14 -18.94 0.34
CA LEU A 32 23.45 -18.90 -0.28
C LEU A 32 23.36 -17.93 -1.44
N SER A 33 24.30 -17.02 -1.54
CA SER A 33 24.46 -16.12 -2.68
C SER A 33 25.88 -16.24 -3.24
N ALA A 34 25.97 -16.28 -4.55
CA ALA A 34 27.23 -16.18 -5.25
C ALA A 34 27.08 -15.11 -6.35
N THR A 35 28.05 -14.20 -6.43
CA THR A 35 28.06 -13.17 -7.46
C THR A 35 29.41 -13.21 -8.15
N GLY A 36 29.39 -13.34 -9.45
CA GLY A 36 30.57 -13.23 -10.29
C GLY A 36 30.41 -12.14 -11.33
N TYR A 37 31.47 -11.81 -12.04
CA TYR A 37 31.53 -10.69 -12.96
C TYR A 37 32.14 -11.13 -14.30
N GLY A 38 31.70 -10.47 -15.38
CA GLY A 38 32.18 -10.75 -16.73
C GLY A 38 31.57 -12.01 -17.32
N LEU A 39 30.63 -11.83 -18.21
CA LEU A 39 30.01 -12.86 -19.01
C LEU A 39 30.37 -12.54 -20.46
N ASP A 40 31.22 -13.37 -21.06
CA ASP A 40 31.70 -13.13 -22.45
C ASP A 40 30.63 -13.44 -23.49
N PHE A 41 29.75 -14.39 -23.18
CA PHE A 41 28.66 -14.81 -24.05
C PHE A 41 27.33 -14.79 -23.30
N ILE A 42 26.43 -13.90 -23.69
CA ILE A 42 25.13 -13.74 -23.03
C ILE A 42 24.23 -14.99 -23.12
N GLN A 43 24.52 -15.86 -24.07
CA GLN A 43 23.82 -17.15 -24.25
C GLN A 43 24.27 -18.22 -23.24
N LEU A 44 25.37 -18.00 -22.54
CA LEU A 44 25.95 -18.92 -21.54
C LEU A 44 25.86 -18.23 -20.17
N ASP A 45 24.65 -18.15 -19.62
CA ASP A 45 24.32 -17.43 -18.40
C ASP A 45 24.58 -18.21 -17.08
N GLU A 46 25.42 -19.26 -17.17
CA GLU A 46 25.77 -20.09 -16.02
C GLU A 46 26.95 -19.51 -15.22
N LEU A 47 26.92 -19.67 -13.89
CA LEU A 47 27.94 -19.16 -12.98
C LEU A 47 29.35 -19.69 -13.25
N ASN A 48 29.50 -20.88 -13.87
CA ASN A 48 30.79 -21.47 -14.23
C ASN A 48 31.41 -20.86 -15.50
N GLN A 49 30.67 -20.03 -16.24
CA GLN A 49 31.13 -19.34 -17.45
C GLN A 49 31.63 -17.90 -17.17
N ILE A 50 31.67 -17.51 -15.90
CA ILE A 50 32.05 -16.17 -15.48
C ILE A 50 33.59 -16.03 -15.52
N THR A 51 34.05 -14.96 -16.16
CA THR A 51 35.47 -14.68 -16.33
C THR A 51 36.11 -13.90 -15.17
N ASN A 52 35.28 -13.35 -14.25
CA ASN A 52 35.65 -12.48 -13.14
C ASN A 52 36.42 -11.19 -13.59
N LYS A 53 36.07 -10.70 -14.78
CA LYS A 53 36.59 -9.44 -15.32
C LYS A 53 35.49 -8.40 -15.44
N THR A 54 35.86 -7.14 -15.28
CA THR A 54 35.00 -6.01 -15.63
C THR A 54 35.05 -5.72 -17.11
N GLY A 55 34.10 -4.93 -17.63
CA GLY A 55 34.10 -4.49 -19.03
C GLY A 55 35.38 -3.79 -19.49
N ASN A 56 36.22 -3.32 -18.56
CA ASN A 56 37.54 -2.74 -18.84
C ASN A 56 38.69 -3.76 -18.68
N GLY A 57 38.40 -5.06 -18.54
CA GLY A 57 39.36 -6.12 -18.40
C GLY A 57 40.03 -6.25 -17.00
N ALA A 58 39.66 -5.38 -16.04
CA ALA A 58 40.19 -5.46 -14.69
C ALA A 58 39.62 -6.66 -13.93
N GLU A 59 40.47 -7.38 -13.19
CA GLU A 59 40.00 -8.48 -12.34
C GLU A 59 39.06 -8.00 -11.24
N LYS A 60 37.96 -8.72 -11.02
CA LYS A 60 37.03 -8.48 -9.96
C LYS A 60 36.69 -9.79 -9.27
N PHE A 61 37.05 -9.90 -8.01
CA PHE A 61 36.84 -11.14 -7.26
C PHE A 61 35.35 -11.46 -7.08
N PRO A 62 34.96 -12.73 -7.27
CA PRO A 62 33.60 -13.17 -6.97
C PRO A 62 33.33 -13.01 -5.47
N SER A 63 32.11 -12.72 -5.13
CA SER A 63 31.64 -12.70 -3.74
C SER A 63 30.74 -13.87 -3.45
N ILE A 64 30.99 -14.53 -2.31
CA ILE A 64 30.15 -15.59 -1.78
C ILE A 64 29.61 -15.11 -0.45
N GLY A 65 28.31 -15.21 -0.27
CA GLY A 65 27.62 -14.84 0.95
C GLY A 65 26.57 -15.89 1.31
N GLY A 66 26.14 -15.84 2.55
CA GLY A 66 25.05 -16.68 3.00
C GLY A 66 24.68 -16.36 4.44
N TYR A 67 23.47 -16.73 4.80
CA TYR A 67 23.01 -16.62 6.19
C TYR A 67 22.05 -17.76 6.51
N SER A 68 21.93 -18.05 7.81
CA SER A 68 20.87 -18.89 8.33
C SER A 68 20.00 -18.08 9.29
N GLY A 69 18.70 -18.17 9.13
CA GLY A 69 17.72 -17.55 10.00
C GLY A 69 16.89 -18.62 10.73
N HIS A 70 16.56 -18.35 11.98
CA HIS A 70 15.73 -19.22 12.78
C HIS A 70 14.74 -18.39 13.59
N THR A 71 13.43 -18.59 13.37
CA THR A 71 12.37 -17.88 14.07
C THR A 71 11.47 -18.84 14.81
N ARG A 72 11.02 -18.44 15.99
CA ARG A 72 10.08 -19.20 16.81
C ARG A 72 9.01 -18.28 17.40
N VAL A 73 7.77 -18.72 17.31
CA VAL A 73 6.62 -18.11 17.95
C VAL A 73 5.78 -19.19 18.62
N ALA A 74 5.15 -18.82 19.72
CA ALA A 74 4.20 -19.69 20.41
C ALA A 74 2.96 -18.88 20.77
N GLY A 75 1.79 -19.50 20.73
CA GLY A 75 0.54 -18.84 21.04
C GLY A 75 -0.48 -19.78 21.64
N PHE A 76 -1.30 -19.23 22.51
CA PHE A 76 -2.44 -19.89 23.12
C PHE A 76 -3.70 -19.08 22.80
N VAL A 77 -4.77 -19.76 22.41
CA VAL A 77 -6.05 -19.13 22.07
C VAL A 77 -7.15 -19.80 22.86
N GLY A 78 -7.93 -19.03 23.59
CA GLY A 78 -9.21 -19.43 24.15
C GLY A 78 -10.33 -18.66 23.47
N ARG A 79 -11.43 -19.32 23.08
CA ARG A 79 -12.62 -18.69 22.52
C ARG A 79 -13.87 -19.34 23.08
N VAL A 80 -14.85 -18.52 23.42
CA VAL A 80 -16.18 -18.94 23.86
C VAL A 80 -17.21 -18.23 22.98
N ASN A 81 -18.12 -18.99 22.41
CA ASN A 81 -19.25 -18.51 21.64
C ASN A 81 -20.55 -18.86 22.40
N TYR A 82 -21.46 -17.92 22.45
CA TYR A 82 -22.78 -18.11 23.02
C TYR A 82 -23.84 -17.56 22.08
N ASN A 83 -24.88 -18.35 21.86
CA ASN A 83 -26.05 -17.95 21.11
C ASN A 83 -27.32 -18.32 21.90
N TYR A 84 -28.21 -17.35 22.07
CA TYR A 84 -29.50 -17.55 22.69
C TYR A 84 -30.62 -17.37 21.66
N ASP A 85 -31.35 -18.46 21.40
CA ASP A 85 -32.58 -18.53 20.58
C ASP A 85 -32.41 -17.92 19.18
N ASP A 86 -31.20 -17.97 18.61
CA ASP A 86 -30.82 -17.30 17.37
C ASP A 86 -31.11 -15.79 17.33
N LYS A 87 -31.20 -15.15 18.51
CA LYS A 87 -31.44 -13.72 18.70
C LYS A 87 -30.22 -12.99 19.15
N TYR A 88 -29.55 -13.49 20.19
CA TYR A 88 -28.41 -12.83 20.81
C TYR A 88 -27.17 -13.69 20.65
N TYR A 89 -26.13 -13.10 20.10
CA TYR A 89 -24.84 -13.73 19.87
C TYR A 89 -23.78 -13.01 20.67
N LEU A 90 -22.93 -13.75 21.36
CA LEU A 90 -21.78 -13.23 22.06
C LEU A 90 -20.57 -14.12 21.77
N GLU A 91 -19.46 -13.51 21.42
CA GLU A 91 -18.18 -14.18 21.33
C GLU A 91 -17.15 -13.45 22.20
N ALA A 92 -16.40 -14.20 22.99
CA ALA A 92 -15.24 -13.71 23.72
C ALA A 92 -14.03 -14.55 23.34
N SER A 93 -12.93 -13.89 23.03
CA SER A 93 -11.66 -14.54 22.69
C SER A 93 -10.51 -13.92 23.45
N LEU A 94 -9.53 -14.75 23.79
CA LEU A 94 -8.29 -14.33 24.40
C LEU A 94 -7.14 -15.06 23.70
N ARG A 95 -6.22 -14.31 23.13
CA ARG A 95 -5.00 -14.85 22.53
C ARG A 95 -3.78 -14.35 23.31
N HIS A 96 -2.85 -15.25 23.59
CA HIS A 96 -1.60 -14.94 24.29
C HIS A 96 -0.43 -15.43 23.44
N ASP A 97 0.29 -14.49 22.82
CA ASP A 97 1.35 -14.79 21.85
C ASP A 97 2.72 -14.39 22.37
N GLY A 98 3.71 -15.25 22.14
CA GLY A 98 5.11 -15.03 22.44
C GLY A 98 6.00 -15.10 21.22
N SER A 99 6.95 -14.18 21.12
CA SER A 99 7.95 -14.14 20.05
C SER A 99 9.36 -13.98 20.62
N TYR A 100 10.31 -14.76 20.08
CA TYR A 100 11.72 -14.65 20.42
C TYR A 100 12.35 -13.30 19.98
N LEU A 101 11.67 -12.56 19.09
CA LEU A 101 12.14 -11.25 18.60
C LEU A 101 12.28 -10.21 19.69
N PHE A 102 11.63 -10.40 20.83
CA PHE A 102 11.66 -9.48 21.97
C PHE A 102 12.46 -10.04 23.15
N GLY A 103 13.14 -9.16 23.85
CA GLY A 103 13.90 -9.49 25.04
C GLY A 103 13.04 -9.50 26.30
N GLY A 104 13.46 -10.30 27.30
CA GLY A 104 12.78 -10.35 28.61
C GLY A 104 11.40 -11.02 28.56
N MET A 105 10.98 -11.61 29.68
CA MET A 105 9.69 -12.31 29.76
C MET A 105 8.50 -11.36 29.52
N ASN A 106 8.52 -10.20 30.15
CA ASN A 106 7.40 -9.23 30.09
C ASN A 106 7.23 -8.52 28.76
N LYS A 107 8.22 -8.55 27.85
CA LYS A 107 8.16 -7.92 26.52
C LYS A 107 7.92 -8.93 25.42
N ARG A 108 8.25 -10.19 25.69
CA ARG A 108 8.13 -11.29 24.74
C ARG A 108 6.68 -11.68 24.47
N TRP A 109 5.83 -11.61 25.49
CA TRP A 109 4.45 -12.03 25.42
C TRP A 109 3.49 -10.84 25.31
N VAL A 110 2.41 -11.03 24.58
CA VAL A 110 1.31 -10.05 24.43
C VAL A 110 -0.02 -10.76 24.61
N THR A 111 -0.95 -10.11 25.30
CA THR A 111 -2.32 -10.60 25.48
C THR A 111 -3.28 -9.78 24.64
N LEU A 112 -4.10 -10.46 23.86
CA LEU A 112 -4.95 -9.92 22.82
C LEU A 112 -6.42 -10.34 23.07
N PRO A 113 -7.16 -9.62 23.92
CA PRO A 113 -8.58 -9.87 24.12
C PRO A 113 -9.41 -9.37 22.94
N GLY A 114 -10.54 -10.06 22.72
CA GLY A 114 -11.56 -9.66 21.77
C GLY A 114 -12.95 -10.04 22.28
N VAL A 115 -13.92 -9.17 22.05
CA VAL A 115 -15.33 -9.42 22.35
C VAL A 115 -16.16 -8.90 21.18
N SER A 116 -17.14 -9.69 20.75
CA SER A 116 -18.15 -9.26 19.80
C SER A 116 -19.55 -9.69 20.22
N ALA A 117 -20.52 -8.86 19.87
CA ALA A 117 -21.93 -9.13 20.12
C ALA A 117 -22.75 -8.94 18.84
N GLY A 118 -23.80 -9.73 18.69
CA GLY A 118 -24.75 -9.62 17.61
C GLY A 118 -26.18 -9.75 18.12
N TRP A 119 -27.07 -8.95 17.55
CA TRP A 119 -28.50 -9.01 17.85
C TRP A 119 -29.29 -9.13 16.55
N ARG A 120 -29.97 -10.26 16.39
CA ARG A 120 -30.87 -10.52 15.27
C ARG A 120 -32.27 -10.03 15.62
N ILE A 121 -32.57 -8.82 15.22
CA ILE A 121 -33.79 -8.10 15.58
C ILE A 121 -35.01 -8.76 14.94
N ASN A 122 -34.91 -9.28 13.74
CA ASN A 122 -36.04 -9.90 13.03
C ASN A 122 -36.53 -11.20 13.70
N ASN A 123 -35.81 -11.77 14.65
CA ASN A 123 -36.23 -12.93 15.42
C ASN A 123 -36.96 -12.55 16.73
N GLU A 124 -37.11 -11.25 17.03
CA GLU A 124 -37.83 -10.79 18.21
C GLU A 124 -39.35 -10.89 18.02
N ASN A 125 -40.05 -11.28 19.07
CA ASN A 125 -41.51 -11.49 19.03
C ASN A 125 -42.30 -10.21 18.73
N TRP A 126 -41.73 -9.05 19.06
CA TRP A 126 -42.35 -7.74 18.83
C TRP A 126 -42.06 -7.17 17.44
N PHE A 127 -41.08 -7.76 16.69
CA PHE A 127 -40.68 -7.27 15.39
C PHE A 127 -41.68 -7.74 14.33
N ASN A 128 -42.45 -6.80 13.77
CA ASN A 128 -43.46 -7.07 12.76
C ASN A 128 -43.21 -6.23 11.51
N ALA A 129 -42.23 -6.62 10.73
CA ALA A 129 -41.92 -6.00 9.44
C ALA A 129 -41.66 -7.12 8.40
N PRO A 130 -42.71 -7.68 7.76
CA PRO A 130 -42.59 -8.85 6.90
C PRO A 130 -41.76 -8.64 5.64
N TRP A 131 -41.48 -7.40 5.28
CA TRP A 131 -40.57 -7.04 4.18
C TRP A 131 -39.11 -7.12 4.54
N ILE A 132 -38.76 -7.25 5.82
CA ILE A 132 -37.38 -7.47 6.32
C ILE A 132 -37.19 -8.95 6.62
N ASN A 133 -36.38 -9.63 5.84
CA ASN A 133 -36.09 -11.06 6.00
C ASN A 133 -35.01 -11.34 7.03
N ASN A 134 -34.01 -10.45 7.11
CA ASN A 134 -32.96 -10.48 8.12
C ASN A 134 -32.59 -9.06 8.52
N LEU A 135 -32.43 -8.85 9.82
CA LEU A 135 -31.89 -7.60 10.37
C LEU A 135 -31.04 -7.96 11.58
N LYS A 136 -29.73 -7.78 11.45
CA LYS A 136 -28.77 -8.07 12.50
C LYS A 136 -27.88 -6.87 12.76
N LEU A 137 -27.81 -6.45 14.01
CA LEU A 137 -26.81 -5.49 14.48
C LEU A 137 -25.58 -6.26 15.01
N ARG A 138 -24.40 -5.70 14.76
CA ARG A 138 -23.13 -6.25 15.22
C ARG A 138 -22.30 -5.16 15.88
N ALA A 139 -21.59 -5.50 16.95
CA ALA A 139 -20.59 -4.64 17.56
C ALA A 139 -19.42 -5.50 18.05
N GLY A 140 -18.21 -4.97 17.94
CA GLY A 140 -17.02 -5.67 18.38
C GLY A 140 -15.89 -4.73 18.77
N ILE A 141 -15.12 -5.19 19.74
CA ILE A 141 -13.86 -4.58 20.13
C ILE A 141 -12.82 -5.70 20.23
N GLY A 142 -11.64 -5.46 19.67
CA GLY A 142 -10.56 -6.44 19.73
C GLY A 142 -9.19 -5.79 19.70
N LYS A 143 -8.25 -6.44 20.35
CA LYS A 143 -6.84 -6.05 20.35
C LYS A 143 -6.06 -6.96 19.42
N THR A 144 -5.22 -6.38 18.57
CA THR A 144 -4.26 -7.10 17.72
C THR A 144 -2.86 -6.56 17.94
N ALA A 145 -1.85 -7.33 17.58
CA ALA A 145 -0.45 -6.92 17.69
C ALA A 145 0.39 -7.43 16.53
N THR A 146 1.48 -6.72 16.25
CA THR A 146 2.49 -7.11 15.27
C THR A 146 3.89 -6.99 15.84
N SER A 147 4.77 -7.90 15.45
CA SER A 147 6.15 -7.95 15.95
C SER A 147 7.15 -7.16 15.11
N GLY A 148 6.84 -6.64 13.98
CA GLY A 148 7.57 -5.79 13.01
C GLY A 148 9.05 -5.41 13.24
N VAL A 149 9.82 -6.20 14.01
CA VAL A 149 11.23 -5.98 14.33
C VAL A 149 12.10 -7.09 13.76
N SER A 150 13.35 -6.76 13.44
CA SER A 150 14.36 -7.76 13.13
C SER A 150 14.84 -8.48 14.41
N ALA A 151 15.36 -9.69 14.23
CA ALA A 151 15.89 -10.46 15.35
C ALA A 151 17.00 -9.72 16.11
N PHE A 152 17.01 -9.89 17.41
CA PHE A 152 18.05 -9.39 18.33
C PHE A 152 18.23 -7.87 18.43
N GLN A 153 17.32 -7.04 17.90
CA GLN A 153 17.38 -5.58 18.08
C GLN A 153 17.26 -5.13 19.56
N TRP A 154 16.85 -6.04 20.44
CA TRP A 154 16.84 -5.80 21.87
C TRP A 154 18.20 -6.03 22.56
N ARG A 155 19.19 -6.57 21.83
CA ARG A 155 20.56 -6.83 22.33
C ARG A 155 21.57 -5.94 21.63
N ASN A 156 22.66 -5.65 22.31
CA ASN A 156 23.80 -5.02 21.67
C ASN A 156 24.38 -5.94 20.60
N THR A 157 24.64 -5.40 19.42
CA THR A 157 25.26 -6.13 18.32
C THR A 157 26.68 -5.63 18.10
N MET A 158 27.55 -6.56 17.73
CA MET A 158 28.95 -6.27 17.41
C MET A 158 29.15 -6.31 15.89
N GLY A 159 29.78 -5.32 15.36
CA GLY A 159 30.27 -5.28 13.99
C GLY A 159 31.70 -5.83 13.90
N ILE A 160 32.00 -6.46 12.77
CA ILE A 160 33.35 -6.92 12.43
C ILE A 160 33.75 -6.28 11.12
N THR A 161 34.86 -5.55 11.12
CA THR A 161 35.45 -4.97 9.91
C THR A 161 36.83 -5.54 9.70
N LYS A 162 37.04 -6.19 8.57
CA LYS A 162 38.33 -6.71 8.16
C LYS A 162 39.20 -5.56 7.71
N ASN A 163 40.52 -5.63 7.98
CA ASN A 163 41.51 -4.63 7.58
C ASN A 163 41.16 -3.21 8.09
N ALA A 164 40.61 -3.11 9.29
CA ALA A 164 40.10 -1.85 9.83
C ALA A 164 41.17 -1.02 10.55
N VAL A 165 42.22 -1.65 11.08
CA VAL A 165 43.28 -1.00 11.83
C VAL A 165 44.65 -1.60 11.45
N ILE A 166 45.68 -0.80 11.53
CA ILE A 166 47.08 -1.25 11.35
C ILE A 166 47.74 -1.32 12.72
N ILE A 167 48.16 -2.50 13.13
CA ILE A 167 48.88 -2.74 14.38
C ILE A 167 50.20 -3.47 14.04
N GLY A 168 51.33 -2.90 14.46
CA GLY A 168 52.62 -3.49 14.18
C GLY A 168 52.94 -3.61 12.68
N GLY A 169 52.42 -2.69 11.85
CA GLY A 169 52.64 -2.71 10.39
C GLY A 169 51.71 -3.69 9.63
N SER A 170 50.87 -4.46 10.32
CA SER A 170 49.95 -5.41 9.72
C SER A 170 48.50 -4.97 9.88
N SER A 171 47.69 -5.21 8.83
CA SER A 171 46.27 -4.93 8.83
C SER A 171 45.51 -5.95 9.68
N GLN A 172 44.71 -5.50 10.63
CA GLN A 172 44.01 -6.32 11.60
C GLN A 172 42.49 -6.16 11.47
N THR A 173 41.77 -7.21 11.83
CA THR A 173 40.30 -7.20 11.94
C THR A 173 39.89 -6.54 13.25
N MET A 174 38.96 -5.59 13.18
CA MET A 174 38.40 -4.90 14.34
C MET A 174 37.00 -5.40 14.65
N MET A 175 36.73 -5.61 15.94
CA MET A 175 35.38 -5.80 16.46
C MET A 175 34.98 -4.57 17.24
N TYR A 176 33.76 -4.06 17.01
CA TYR A 176 33.25 -2.86 17.66
C TYR A 176 31.76 -3.00 17.99
N ALA A 177 31.27 -2.24 18.95
CA ALA A 177 29.86 -2.15 19.22
C ALA A 177 29.17 -1.45 18.04
N SER A 178 28.34 -2.19 17.30
CA SER A 178 27.67 -1.68 16.07
C SER A 178 26.38 -0.95 16.40
N VAL A 179 25.50 -1.56 17.22
CA VAL A 179 24.19 -0.99 17.57
C VAL A 179 23.91 -1.28 19.04
N LEU A 180 23.44 -0.26 19.74
CA LEU A 180 22.93 -0.42 21.08
C LEU A 180 21.53 -1.05 21.02
N GLY A 181 21.37 -2.21 21.67
CA GLY A 181 20.10 -2.92 21.73
C GLY A 181 19.10 -2.20 22.64
N ASN A 182 17.84 -2.18 22.24
CA ASN A 182 16.76 -1.64 23.07
C ASN A 182 16.03 -2.76 23.81
N PRO A 183 16.30 -2.99 25.11
CA PRO A 183 15.65 -4.06 25.88
C PRO A 183 14.14 -3.82 26.09
N ASN A 184 13.65 -2.61 25.83
CA ASN A 184 12.25 -2.23 25.97
C ASN A 184 11.42 -2.45 24.70
N LEU A 185 12.02 -2.97 23.62
CA LEU A 185 11.27 -3.31 22.42
C LEU A 185 10.17 -4.31 22.72
N SER A 186 8.98 -4.01 22.24
CA SER A 186 7.78 -4.83 22.41
C SER A 186 6.88 -4.79 21.17
N TRP A 187 5.77 -5.50 21.25
CA TRP A 187 4.77 -5.55 20.22
C TRP A 187 4.17 -4.19 19.92
N ALA A 188 4.05 -3.84 18.64
CA ALA A 188 3.15 -2.77 18.23
C ALA A 188 1.71 -3.27 18.31
N GLN A 189 0.81 -2.46 18.84
CA GLN A 189 -0.53 -2.88 19.22
C GLN A 189 -1.60 -2.04 18.50
N CYS A 190 -2.76 -2.64 18.27
CA CYS A 190 -3.90 -1.99 17.67
C CYS A 190 -5.19 -2.38 18.41
N LEU A 191 -5.98 -1.38 18.80
CA LEU A 191 -7.36 -1.54 19.24
C LEU A 191 -8.27 -1.30 18.05
N ASN A 192 -9.14 -2.27 17.78
CA ASN A 192 -10.11 -2.23 16.69
C ASN A 192 -11.51 -2.15 17.28
N TYR A 193 -12.29 -1.18 16.84
CA TYR A 193 -13.71 -1.01 17.13
C TYR A 193 -14.47 -1.14 15.83
N ASN A 194 -15.55 -1.90 15.86
CA ASN A 194 -16.43 -2.09 14.70
C ASN A 194 -17.88 -2.11 15.17
N VAL A 195 -18.75 -1.44 14.41
CA VAL A 195 -20.20 -1.53 14.55
C VAL A 195 -20.77 -1.70 13.16
N GLY A 196 -21.68 -2.66 12.99
CA GLY A 196 -22.23 -2.98 11.69
C GLY A 196 -23.70 -3.39 11.74
N VAL A 197 -24.32 -3.34 10.57
CA VAL A 197 -25.68 -3.80 10.33
C VAL A 197 -25.72 -4.67 9.08
N ASP A 198 -26.40 -5.82 9.19
CA ASP A 198 -26.71 -6.71 8.08
C ASP A 198 -28.24 -6.72 7.91
N ALA A 199 -28.70 -6.36 6.73
CA ALA A 199 -30.13 -6.39 6.40
C ALA A 199 -30.36 -7.09 5.07
N THR A 200 -31.43 -7.90 5.02
CA THR A 200 -31.94 -8.47 3.77
C THR A 200 -33.43 -8.18 3.71
N MET A 201 -33.89 -7.63 2.62
CA MET A 201 -35.22 -7.09 2.46
C MET A 201 -35.91 -7.60 1.19
N TRP A 202 -37.24 -7.60 1.23
CA TRP A 202 -38.11 -7.97 0.09
C TRP A 202 -37.74 -9.32 -0.55
N ASN A 203 -37.62 -10.37 0.29
CA ASN A 203 -37.26 -11.73 -0.12
C ASN A 203 -35.93 -11.82 -0.87
N GLY A 204 -34.92 -11.05 -0.42
CA GLY A 204 -33.59 -11.06 -1.01
C GLY A 204 -33.42 -10.09 -2.18
N LEU A 205 -34.43 -9.27 -2.49
CA LEU A 205 -34.32 -8.24 -3.52
C LEU A 205 -33.21 -7.24 -3.22
N LEU A 206 -33.05 -6.86 -1.95
CA LEU A 206 -32.00 -5.95 -1.50
C LEU A 206 -31.32 -6.51 -0.26
N GLY A 207 -30.01 -6.64 -0.32
CA GLY A 207 -29.13 -6.89 0.81
C GLY A 207 -28.24 -5.68 1.10
N VAL A 208 -28.05 -5.38 2.37
CA VAL A 208 -27.19 -4.29 2.86
C VAL A 208 -26.31 -4.84 3.97
N GLU A 209 -24.99 -4.69 3.82
CA GLU A 209 -24.02 -4.87 4.90
C GLU A 209 -23.27 -3.55 5.04
N PHE A 210 -23.34 -2.95 6.22
CA PHE A 210 -22.68 -1.67 6.49
C PHE A 210 -21.94 -1.73 7.80
N ASP A 211 -20.65 -1.46 7.76
CA ASP A 211 -19.75 -1.44 8.91
C ASP A 211 -19.06 -0.09 9.03
N VAL A 212 -18.95 0.41 10.25
CA VAL A 212 -18.12 1.56 10.61
C VAL A 212 -17.04 1.09 11.55
N PHE A 213 -15.81 1.45 11.26
CA PHE A 213 -14.67 1.02 12.08
C PHE A 213 -13.80 2.20 12.53
N TYR A 214 -13.16 1.99 13.68
CA TYR A 214 -12.09 2.82 14.19
C TYR A 214 -10.95 1.93 14.69
N LYS A 215 -9.73 2.20 14.21
CA LYS A 215 -8.51 1.48 14.62
C LYS A 215 -7.55 2.47 15.25
N TYR A 216 -7.13 2.20 16.47
CA TYR A 216 -6.13 2.97 17.20
C TYR A 216 -4.85 2.15 17.33
N GLU A 217 -3.80 2.54 16.62
CA GLU A 217 -2.50 1.90 16.64
C GLU A 217 -1.55 2.67 17.56
N TYR A 218 -0.95 1.99 18.49
CA TYR A 218 -0.02 2.55 19.46
C TYR A 218 1.20 1.64 19.65
N ASP A 219 2.23 2.16 20.31
CA ASP A 219 3.52 1.48 20.44
C ASP A 219 4.09 1.03 19.10
N LYS A 220 3.80 1.79 18.03
CA LYS A 220 4.35 1.50 16.69
C LYS A 220 5.84 1.70 16.70
N LEU A 221 6.54 0.74 16.12
CA LEU A 221 7.98 0.77 15.98
C LEU A 221 8.42 1.86 15.00
N ALA A 222 9.48 2.57 15.36
CA ALA A 222 10.14 3.54 14.52
C ALA A 222 11.64 3.55 14.73
N THR A 223 12.38 3.93 13.70
CA THR A 223 13.79 4.28 13.79
C THR A 223 13.92 5.59 14.54
N VAL A 224 14.73 5.62 15.57
CA VAL A 224 14.88 6.78 16.48
C VAL A 224 16.28 7.38 16.46
N THR A 225 17.09 7.04 15.48
CA THR A 225 18.50 7.47 15.37
C THR A 225 18.68 8.98 15.35
N GLY A 226 17.78 9.70 14.71
CA GLY A 226 17.79 11.17 14.66
C GLY A 226 17.24 11.88 15.92
N ALA A 227 16.69 11.13 16.88
CA ALA A 227 16.05 11.71 18.07
C ALA A 227 17.01 11.90 19.26
N TYR A 228 18.28 11.51 19.11
CA TYR A 228 19.26 11.57 20.17
C TYR A 228 20.28 12.68 19.96
N ALA A 229 20.68 13.32 21.06
CA ALA A 229 21.70 14.35 21.03
C ALA A 229 23.06 13.82 20.56
N PRO A 230 23.83 14.60 19.80
CA PRO A 230 25.18 14.21 19.34
C PRO A 230 26.16 13.85 20.47
N SER A 231 25.94 14.38 21.67
CA SER A 231 26.73 14.10 22.87
C SER A 231 26.72 12.63 23.30
N ARG A 232 25.80 11.80 22.77
CA ARG A 232 25.80 10.35 23.00
C ARG A 232 26.85 9.59 22.20
N GLY A 233 27.69 10.27 21.41
CA GLY A 233 28.81 9.65 20.69
C GLY A 233 28.38 8.60 19.66
N GLY A 234 27.15 8.70 19.11
CA GLY A 234 26.61 7.73 18.16
C GLY A 234 26.01 6.46 18.80
N TYR A 235 26.05 6.30 20.11
CA TYR A 235 25.45 5.18 20.82
C TYR A 235 23.99 5.46 21.13
N TYR A 236 23.08 4.90 20.33
CA TYR A 236 21.62 5.05 20.48
C TYR A 236 20.88 3.79 20.01
N PHE A 237 19.66 3.63 20.48
CA PHE A 237 18.79 2.56 20.00
C PHE A 237 18.42 2.80 18.54
N SER A 238 18.46 1.74 17.74
CA SER A 238 18.02 1.84 16.34
C SER A 238 16.50 1.94 16.22
N SER A 239 15.77 1.31 17.11
CA SER A 239 14.31 1.23 17.08
C SER A 239 13.69 1.37 18.47
N ALA A 240 12.52 1.97 18.52
CA ALA A 240 11.72 2.09 19.74
C ALA A 240 10.21 2.08 19.42
N ASN A 241 9.38 1.74 20.41
CA ASN A 241 7.92 1.77 20.33
C ASN A 241 7.42 3.18 20.70
N VAL A 242 7.33 4.09 19.74
CA VAL A 242 7.11 5.53 19.99
C VAL A 242 6.00 6.17 19.18
N ASN A 243 5.65 5.63 18.00
CA ASN A 243 4.67 6.22 17.11
C ASN A 243 3.25 5.76 17.44
N LYS A 244 2.27 6.61 17.05
CA LYS A 244 0.83 6.33 17.16
C LYS A 244 0.13 6.78 15.91
N SER A 245 -0.90 6.05 15.49
CA SER A 245 -1.76 6.41 14.37
C SER A 245 -3.19 5.96 14.62
N ASP A 246 -4.13 6.54 13.91
CA ASP A 246 -5.50 6.05 13.85
C ASP A 246 -5.97 5.86 12.41
N TYR A 247 -6.96 4.99 12.25
CA TYR A 247 -7.70 4.80 11.00
C TYR A 247 -9.18 4.78 11.31
N LYS A 248 -9.95 5.46 10.49
CA LYS A 248 -11.41 5.46 10.55
C LYS A 248 -11.98 5.29 9.16
N GLY A 249 -13.11 4.62 9.10
CA GLY A 249 -13.74 4.38 7.82
C GLY A 249 -15.04 3.62 7.92
N PHE A 250 -15.55 3.28 6.75
CA PHE A 250 -16.70 2.41 6.61
C PHE A 250 -16.51 1.44 5.44
N ASP A 251 -17.20 0.31 5.53
CA ASP A 251 -17.37 -0.66 4.47
C ASP A 251 -18.87 -0.84 4.20
N LEU A 252 -19.26 -0.73 2.93
CA LEU A 252 -20.63 -0.89 2.46
C LEU A 252 -20.67 -1.95 1.37
N THR A 253 -21.52 -2.98 1.56
CA THR A 253 -21.90 -3.90 0.50
C THR A 253 -23.41 -3.77 0.26
N LEU A 254 -23.78 -3.48 -0.99
CA LEU A 254 -25.18 -3.55 -1.45
C LEU A 254 -25.30 -4.67 -2.47
N THR A 255 -26.31 -5.52 -2.29
CA THR A 255 -26.64 -6.58 -3.24
C THR A 255 -28.07 -6.43 -3.69
N HIS A 256 -28.30 -6.58 -4.98
CA HIS A 256 -29.62 -6.56 -5.59
C HIS A 256 -29.77 -7.75 -6.53
N TYR A 257 -30.82 -8.53 -6.35
CA TYR A 257 -31.17 -9.66 -7.23
C TYR A 257 -32.64 -9.56 -7.59
N ASN A 258 -32.95 -9.64 -8.87
CA ASN A 258 -34.32 -9.61 -9.33
C ASN A 258 -34.47 -10.37 -10.65
N HIS A 259 -35.71 -10.58 -11.06
CA HIS A 259 -36.05 -11.14 -12.35
C HIS A 259 -37.25 -10.41 -13.00
N ILE A 260 -37.18 -10.30 -14.31
CA ILE A 260 -38.29 -9.80 -15.15
C ILE A 260 -38.58 -10.89 -16.18
N ASN A 261 -39.64 -11.63 -15.98
CA ASN A 261 -39.96 -12.83 -16.76
C ASN A 261 -38.80 -13.84 -16.76
N LYS A 262 -38.15 -14.05 -17.93
CA LYS A 262 -37.01 -14.97 -18.10
C LYS A 262 -35.65 -14.28 -17.96
N PHE A 263 -35.61 -12.99 -17.68
CA PHE A 263 -34.39 -12.24 -17.47
C PHE A 263 -34.09 -12.14 -15.97
N ASN A 264 -33.06 -12.84 -15.50
CA ASN A 264 -32.54 -12.68 -14.15
C ASN A 264 -31.35 -11.72 -14.19
N TYR A 265 -31.31 -10.79 -13.25
CA TYR A 265 -30.23 -9.83 -13.16
C TYR A 265 -29.88 -9.50 -11.72
N GLY A 266 -28.68 -9.06 -11.51
CA GLY A 266 -28.22 -8.63 -10.21
C GLY A 266 -27.12 -7.56 -10.31
N ALA A 267 -26.97 -6.87 -9.19
CA ALA A 267 -25.91 -5.91 -8.99
C ALA A 267 -25.31 -6.08 -7.59
N LYS A 268 -23.99 -6.03 -7.50
CA LYS A 268 -23.28 -6.00 -6.21
C LYS A 268 -22.33 -4.80 -6.21
N LEU A 269 -22.59 -3.87 -5.29
CA LEU A 269 -21.74 -2.73 -5.01
C LEU A 269 -20.95 -3.01 -3.73
N ILE A 270 -19.62 -2.84 -3.79
CA ILE A 270 -18.76 -2.81 -2.61
C ILE A 270 -18.09 -1.44 -2.60
N TRP A 271 -18.15 -0.76 -1.47
CA TRP A 271 -17.55 0.56 -1.30
C TRP A 271 -16.91 0.67 0.07
N SER A 272 -15.61 0.91 0.09
CA SER A 272 -14.83 1.13 1.30
C SER A 272 -14.29 2.57 1.32
N TYR A 273 -14.35 3.18 2.48
CA TYR A 273 -13.65 4.42 2.79
C TYR A 273 -12.72 4.19 3.96
N ALA A 274 -11.47 4.61 3.83
CA ALA A 274 -10.49 4.55 4.90
C ALA A 274 -9.63 5.81 4.93
N TYR A 275 -9.48 6.40 6.10
CA TYR A 275 -8.62 7.54 6.34
C TYR A 275 -7.76 7.29 7.56
N GLY A 276 -6.44 7.28 7.37
CA GLY A 276 -5.45 7.11 8.43
C GLY A 276 -4.63 8.39 8.65
N ARG A 277 -4.30 8.70 9.90
CA ARG A 277 -3.44 9.83 10.27
C ARG A 277 -2.45 9.45 11.36
N TRP A 278 -1.36 10.18 11.42
CA TRP A 278 -0.43 10.09 12.52
C TRP A 278 -0.95 10.88 13.73
N LEU A 279 -1.03 10.25 14.88
CA LEU A 279 -1.34 10.91 16.15
C LEU A 279 -0.08 11.33 16.89
N LYS A 280 1.02 10.60 16.66
CA LYS A 280 2.36 10.92 17.14
C LYS A 280 3.38 10.37 16.17
N TYR A 281 4.32 11.19 15.77
CA TYR A 281 5.43 10.79 14.91
C TYR A 281 6.76 11.28 15.48
N VAL A 282 7.68 10.35 15.75
CA VAL A 282 8.95 10.64 16.45
C VAL A 282 9.93 11.50 15.62
N GLY A 283 9.74 11.54 14.31
CA GLY A 283 10.57 12.37 13.42
C GLY A 283 10.19 13.86 13.40
N ASP A 284 9.08 14.24 14.05
CA ASP A 284 8.68 15.64 14.15
C ASP A 284 9.56 16.38 15.17
N SER A 285 10.04 17.55 14.79
CA SER A 285 10.70 18.48 15.72
C SER A 285 9.69 19.39 16.37
N ASP A 286 9.80 19.60 17.67
CA ASP A 286 8.93 20.53 18.41
C ASP A 286 9.07 21.98 17.94
N ASN A 287 10.23 22.33 17.37
CA ASN A 287 10.52 23.65 16.84
C ASN A 287 10.14 23.83 15.36
N ALA A 288 9.78 22.74 14.67
CA ALA A 288 9.36 22.83 13.28
C ALA A 288 7.95 23.43 13.16
N PRO A 289 7.67 24.24 12.14
CA PRO A 289 6.34 24.73 11.88
C PRO A 289 5.36 23.58 11.60
N GLU A 290 4.07 23.80 11.83
CA GLU A 290 3.04 22.74 11.73
C GLU A 290 3.03 22.05 10.36
N TYR A 291 3.31 22.78 9.29
CA TYR A 291 3.32 22.20 7.93
C TYR A 291 4.49 21.24 7.67
N GLN A 292 5.53 21.28 8.50
CA GLN A 292 6.66 20.35 8.44
C GLN A 292 6.49 19.13 9.35
N ARG A 293 5.48 19.14 10.23
CA ARG A 293 5.19 18.02 11.13
C ARG A 293 4.24 17.03 10.48
N LEU A 294 4.52 15.75 10.66
CA LEU A 294 3.66 14.66 10.17
C LEU A 294 2.53 14.33 11.14
N THR A 295 2.69 14.62 12.42
CA THR A 295 1.63 14.48 13.44
C THR A 295 0.40 15.30 13.03
N GLY A 296 -0.76 14.66 13.05
CA GLY A 296 -2.04 15.22 12.59
C GLY A 296 -2.29 15.06 11.09
N LYS A 297 -1.29 14.74 10.28
CA LYS A 297 -1.43 14.60 8.83
C LYS A 297 -1.81 13.18 8.42
N GLN A 298 -2.36 13.05 7.22
CA GLN A 298 -2.70 11.76 6.61
C GLN A 298 -1.46 10.88 6.47
N ILE A 299 -1.59 9.60 6.76
CA ILE A 299 -0.53 8.61 6.51
C ILE A 299 -0.24 8.56 5.01
N GLY A 300 1.05 8.56 4.64
CA GLY A 300 1.49 8.65 3.26
C GLY A 300 1.42 10.04 2.63
N SER A 301 1.20 11.08 3.46
CA SER A 301 1.23 12.48 3.01
C SER A 301 2.54 12.81 2.31
N LYS A 302 2.44 13.41 1.14
CA LYS A 302 3.60 13.83 0.35
C LYS A 302 4.27 15.04 0.97
N TYR A 303 5.61 15.10 0.88
CA TYR A 303 6.44 16.20 1.34
C TYR A 303 7.04 16.93 0.14
N GLY A 304 7.01 18.25 0.14
CA GLY A 304 7.53 19.06 -0.96
C GLY A 304 7.07 20.52 -0.89
N PHE A 305 7.35 21.27 -1.94
CA PHE A 305 6.91 22.64 -2.10
C PHE A 305 5.43 22.69 -2.51
N ILE A 306 4.79 23.79 -2.18
CA ILE A 306 3.52 24.19 -2.80
C ILE A 306 3.84 25.05 -4.01
N ALA A 307 3.34 24.65 -5.18
CA ALA A 307 3.49 25.42 -6.41
C ALA A 307 2.26 26.30 -6.65
N ASN A 308 2.50 27.49 -7.20
CA ASN A 308 1.48 28.47 -7.59
C ASN A 308 1.64 28.86 -9.06
N GLY A 309 1.62 27.85 -9.95
CA GLY A 309 1.74 28.04 -11.40
C GLY A 309 3.19 28.22 -11.90
N LEU A 310 3.31 28.88 -13.04
CA LEU A 310 4.58 29.19 -13.71
C LEU A 310 4.78 30.72 -13.74
N PHE A 311 6.02 31.16 -13.61
CA PHE A 311 6.36 32.57 -13.84
C PHE A 311 6.06 32.96 -15.29
N GLN A 312 5.38 34.09 -15.49
CA GLN A 312 4.98 34.55 -16.81
C GLN A 312 5.89 35.64 -17.36
N SER A 313 6.55 36.43 -16.48
CA SER A 313 7.42 37.55 -16.90
C SER A 313 8.57 37.80 -15.93
N GLU A 314 9.57 38.53 -16.39
CA GLU A 314 10.67 39.01 -15.52
C GLU A 314 10.17 39.95 -14.44
N GLU A 315 9.13 40.76 -14.71
CA GLU A 315 8.51 41.64 -13.73
C GLU A 315 7.86 40.83 -12.60
N GLU A 316 7.16 39.74 -12.92
CA GLU A 316 6.58 38.87 -11.92
C GLU A 316 7.67 38.21 -11.04
N ILE A 317 8.80 37.81 -11.65
CA ILE A 317 9.94 37.25 -10.92
C ILE A 317 10.53 38.27 -9.96
N ALA A 318 10.73 39.50 -10.41
CA ALA A 318 11.29 40.59 -9.58
C ALA A 318 10.42 40.91 -8.36
N ASN A 319 9.10 40.68 -8.44
CA ASN A 319 8.13 40.93 -7.39
C ASN A 319 7.72 39.67 -6.60
N SER A 320 8.43 38.54 -6.76
CA SER A 320 8.10 37.26 -6.13
C SER A 320 9.30 36.68 -5.38
N ALA A 321 9.01 35.91 -4.34
CA ALA A 321 10.04 35.06 -3.73
C ALA A 321 10.57 34.03 -4.74
N THR A 322 11.89 33.82 -4.76
CA THR A 322 12.55 32.88 -5.65
C THR A 322 13.41 31.89 -4.88
N VAL A 323 13.73 30.76 -5.51
CA VAL A 323 14.53 29.72 -4.86
C VAL A 323 15.98 30.18 -4.70
N LYS A 324 16.46 30.12 -3.46
CA LYS A 324 17.83 30.53 -3.10
C LYS A 324 18.88 29.80 -3.94
N GLY A 325 19.75 30.58 -4.57
CA GLY A 325 20.86 30.06 -5.37
C GLY A 325 20.48 29.67 -6.80
N TYR A 326 19.24 29.92 -7.24
CA TYR A 326 18.78 29.67 -8.61
C TYR A 326 18.30 30.98 -9.25
N LYS A 327 18.63 31.16 -10.51
CA LYS A 327 18.08 32.24 -11.32
C LYS A 327 16.73 31.79 -11.87
N ALA A 328 15.65 32.41 -11.42
CA ALA A 328 14.34 32.16 -12.00
C ALA A 328 14.24 32.75 -13.42
N LEU A 329 13.48 32.09 -14.27
CA LEU A 329 13.18 32.52 -15.64
C LEU A 329 11.67 32.38 -15.90
N PRO A 330 11.09 33.16 -16.82
CA PRO A 330 9.73 32.93 -17.27
C PRO A 330 9.55 31.49 -17.75
N GLY A 331 8.45 30.86 -17.34
CA GLY A 331 8.20 29.44 -17.57
C GLY A 331 8.72 28.49 -16.48
N TYR A 332 9.44 28.97 -15.46
CA TYR A 332 9.80 28.15 -14.30
C TYR A 332 8.65 28.06 -13.30
N ILE A 333 8.66 26.96 -12.50
CA ILE A 333 7.67 26.74 -11.46
C ILE A 333 7.86 27.80 -10.37
N LYS A 334 6.75 28.51 -10.07
CA LYS A 334 6.66 29.44 -8.96
C LYS A 334 6.25 28.72 -7.70
N TYR A 335 7.07 28.75 -6.67
CA TYR A 335 6.79 28.16 -5.36
C TYR A 335 6.27 29.19 -4.37
N VAL A 336 5.48 28.72 -3.41
CA VAL A 336 4.94 29.55 -2.33
C VAL A 336 5.98 29.68 -1.22
N ASP A 337 6.30 30.91 -0.87
CA ASP A 337 7.03 31.27 0.34
C ASP A 337 6.11 31.04 1.55
N ARG A 338 6.41 30.02 2.34
CA ARG A 338 5.55 29.58 3.43
C ARG A 338 5.83 30.28 4.76
N ASN A 339 7.03 30.78 4.94
CA ASN A 339 7.44 31.51 6.14
C ASN A 339 7.41 33.04 5.96
N GLY A 340 7.29 33.54 4.72
CA GLY A 340 7.14 34.96 4.39
C GLY A 340 8.45 35.77 4.46
N ASP A 341 9.62 35.08 4.31
CA ASP A 341 10.92 35.76 4.39
C ASP A 341 11.44 36.31 3.03
N GLY A 342 10.68 36.09 1.95
CA GLY A 342 11.02 36.51 0.59
C GLY A 342 11.98 35.60 -0.16
N ILE A 343 12.40 34.49 0.42
CA ILE A 343 13.36 33.56 -0.14
C ILE A 343 12.87 32.13 -0.02
N ILE A 344 12.78 31.39 -1.13
CA ILE A 344 12.36 29.99 -1.10
C ILE A 344 13.55 29.08 -0.77
N THR A 345 13.43 28.30 0.31
CA THR A 345 14.42 27.29 0.70
C THR A 345 13.77 25.94 1.01
N ALA A 346 14.48 24.85 0.77
CA ALA A 346 13.97 23.51 1.11
C ALA A 346 13.77 23.35 2.63
N ALA A 347 14.61 23.98 3.44
CA ALA A 347 14.56 23.87 4.90
C ALA A 347 13.33 24.58 5.51
N GLN A 348 12.86 25.64 4.89
CA GLN A 348 11.81 26.50 5.45
C GLN A 348 10.46 26.35 4.74
N ASP A 349 10.45 26.13 3.40
CA ASP A 349 9.23 26.20 2.59
C ASP A 349 8.70 24.83 2.15
N GLN A 350 9.50 23.76 2.25
CA GLN A 350 8.99 22.41 2.08
C GLN A 350 8.19 21.96 3.31
N GLY A 351 7.17 21.16 3.04
CA GLY A 351 6.37 20.57 4.11
C GLY A 351 5.38 19.54 3.57
N TYR A 352 4.58 18.99 4.47
CA TYR A 352 3.51 18.06 4.09
C TYR A 352 2.37 18.81 3.40
N VAL A 353 2.00 18.35 2.21
CA VAL A 353 1.03 19.04 1.34
C VAL A 353 -0.37 18.41 1.40
N GLY A 354 -0.63 17.50 2.35
CA GLY A 354 -1.96 16.91 2.56
C GLY A 354 -2.43 15.97 1.44
N LYS A 355 -1.56 15.60 0.52
CA LYS A 355 -1.84 14.67 -0.58
C LYS A 355 -1.20 13.31 -0.32
N SER A 356 -1.91 12.23 -0.64
CA SER A 356 -1.43 10.85 -0.48
C SER A 356 -1.59 10.08 -1.78
N ALA A 357 -0.69 9.12 -2.04
CA ALA A 357 -0.81 8.21 -3.16
C ALA A 357 -1.83 7.09 -2.90
N THR A 358 -2.27 6.90 -1.65
CA THR A 358 -3.25 5.86 -1.30
C THR A 358 -4.66 6.37 -1.52
N PRO A 359 -5.50 5.71 -2.31
CA PRO A 359 -6.91 6.05 -2.45
C PRO A 359 -7.63 6.01 -1.09
N LYS A 360 -8.49 6.99 -0.85
CA LYS A 360 -9.36 7.01 0.34
C LYS A 360 -10.62 6.20 0.14
N HIS A 361 -11.15 6.19 -1.08
CA HIS A 361 -12.29 5.40 -1.48
C HIS A 361 -11.84 4.33 -2.47
N THR A 362 -12.20 3.09 -2.20
CA THR A 362 -12.00 1.97 -3.11
C THR A 362 -13.29 1.19 -3.23
N GLY A 363 -13.48 0.51 -4.34
CA GLY A 363 -14.65 -0.31 -4.46
C GLY A 363 -14.78 -1.00 -5.79
N SER A 364 -15.90 -1.71 -5.93
CA SER A 364 -16.27 -2.40 -7.15
C SER A 364 -17.78 -2.42 -7.35
N LEU A 365 -18.20 -2.46 -8.59
CA LEU A 365 -19.57 -2.71 -9.02
C LEU A 365 -19.56 -3.90 -9.97
N ASN A 366 -20.22 -4.97 -9.57
CA ASN A 366 -20.46 -6.13 -10.42
C ASN A 366 -21.91 -6.10 -10.89
N LEU A 367 -22.12 -6.16 -12.21
CA LEU A 367 -23.41 -6.26 -12.87
C LEU A 367 -23.45 -7.58 -13.62
N PHE A 368 -24.46 -8.38 -13.36
CA PHE A 368 -24.58 -9.70 -14.01
C PHE A 368 -26.03 -10.05 -14.31
N GLY A 369 -26.19 -10.95 -15.24
CA GLY A 369 -27.53 -11.42 -15.59
C GLY A 369 -27.51 -12.57 -16.57
N ASN A 370 -28.69 -13.16 -16.74
CA ASN A 370 -28.91 -14.21 -17.73
C ASN A 370 -30.29 -14.10 -18.39
N TRP A 371 -30.35 -14.44 -19.67
CA TRP A 371 -31.57 -14.42 -20.45
C TRP A 371 -31.51 -15.42 -21.60
N LYS A 372 -32.43 -16.38 -21.62
CA LYS A 372 -32.59 -17.37 -22.69
C LYS A 372 -31.28 -18.05 -23.15
N GLY A 373 -30.44 -18.42 -22.21
CA GLY A 373 -29.14 -19.06 -22.48
C GLY A 373 -27.96 -18.08 -22.52
N PHE A 374 -28.16 -16.82 -22.82
CA PHE A 374 -27.12 -15.80 -22.65
C PHE A 374 -26.88 -15.48 -21.20
N ASP A 375 -25.64 -15.27 -20.85
CA ASP A 375 -25.22 -14.71 -19.55
C ASP A 375 -24.18 -13.61 -19.76
N PHE A 376 -24.13 -12.65 -18.84
CA PHE A 376 -23.10 -11.63 -18.79
C PHE A 376 -22.67 -11.35 -17.35
N ASP A 377 -21.42 -10.95 -17.21
CA ASP A 377 -20.82 -10.48 -15.96
C ASP A 377 -19.88 -9.31 -16.26
N LEU A 378 -20.12 -8.17 -15.62
CA LEU A 378 -19.33 -6.96 -15.80
C LEU A 378 -18.83 -6.48 -14.43
N LEU A 379 -17.53 -6.46 -14.23
CA LEU A 379 -16.91 -6.00 -13.00
C LEU A 379 -16.19 -4.68 -13.23
N PHE A 380 -16.66 -3.64 -12.59
CA PHE A 380 -15.97 -2.36 -12.48
C PHE A 380 -15.24 -2.26 -11.15
N SER A 381 -14.06 -1.62 -11.16
CA SER A 381 -13.31 -1.27 -9.94
C SER A 381 -12.91 0.20 -10.00
N TRP A 382 -12.73 0.82 -8.83
CA TRP A 382 -12.31 2.22 -8.74
C TRP A 382 -11.41 2.49 -7.54
N GLY A 383 -10.61 3.55 -7.66
CA GLY A 383 -9.88 4.17 -6.58
C GLY A 383 -9.98 5.70 -6.68
N LEU A 384 -10.36 6.36 -5.57
CA LEU A 384 -10.60 7.80 -5.55
C LEU A 384 -9.93 8.46 -4.36
N GLY A 385 -9.58 9.75 -4.51
CA GLY A 385 -9.04 10.56 -3.42
C GLY A 385 -7.53 10.41 -3.21
N ASN A 386 -6.82 9.93 -4.21
CA ASN A 386 -5.36 9.84 -4.24
C ASN A 386 -4.74 10.77 -5.28
N VAL A 387 -3.44 10.94 -5.20
CA VAL A 387 -2.64 11.64 -6.20
C VAL A 387 -1.50 10.76 -6.69
N VAL A 388 -1.15 10.96 -7.94
CA VAL A 388 0.02 10.35 -8.58
C VAL A 388 1.04 11.44 -8.86
N ALA A 389 2.29 11.22 -8.46
CA ALA A 389 3.38 12.09 -8.84
C ALA A 389 3.85 11.73 -10.25
N LEU A 390 3.97 12.70 -11.11
CA LEU A 390 4.66 12.53 -12.38
C LEU A 390 6.16 12.42 -12.07
N THR A 391 6.73 11.24 -12.30
CA THR A 391 8.13 10.93 -12.02
C THR A 391 8.81 10.37 -13.26
N GLY A 392 10.11 10.16 -13.20
CA GLY A 392 10.86 9.61 -14.31
C GLY A 392 10.94 10.60 -15.47
N GLN A 393 10.19 10.34 -16.53
CA GLN A 393 10.23 11.19 -17.74
C GLN A 393 9.79 12.64 -17.52
N TYR A 394 9.01 12.91 -16.47
CA TYR A 394 8.40 14.21 -16.22
C TYR A 394 9.14 15.05 -15.19
N THR A 395 9.98 14.46 -14.37
CA THR A 395 10.74 15.19 -13.35
C THR A 395 12.23 14.93 -13.48
N ALA A 396 13.04 15.96 -13.30
CA ALA A 396 14.48 15.79 -13.19
C ALA A 396 14.79 15.05 -11.90
N SER A 397 15.20 13.81 -12.00
CA SER A 397 15.78 13.08 -10.90
C SER A 397 17.12 12.52 -11.33
N GLY A 398 18.19 13.17 -11.02
CA GLY A 398 19.52 12.65 -11.28
C GLY A 398 20.57 13.43 -10.53
N SER A 399 21.48 12.72 -9.91
CA SER A 399 22.74 13.30 -9.46
C SER A 399 23.53 13.79 -10.66
N ALA A 400 24.23 14.90 -10.53
CA ALA A 400 25.15 15.36 -11.57
C ALA A 400 26.08 14.22 -11.98
N GLY A 401 26.07 13.87 -13.28
CA GLY A 401 26.94 12.82 -13.83
C GLY A 401 26.27 11.49 -14.17
N THR A 402 25.00 11.26 -13.84
CA THR A 402 24.28 10.10 -14.34
C THR A 402 23.60 10.42 -15.67
N GLN A 403 23.72 9.51 -16.64
CA GLN A 403 23.16 9.69 -17.99
C GLN A 403 21.65 9.48 -18.05
N ASP A 404 21.05 9.07 -16.98
CA ASP A 404 19.63 8.69 -16.87
C ASP A 404 18.72 9.90 -16.69
N ASN A 405 18.81 10.82 -17.62
CA ASN A 405 18.14 12.02 -17.40
C ASN A 405 17.03 12.27 -18.29
N THR A 406 16.19 12.42 -17.79
CA THR A 406 14.95 12.96 -17.63
C THR A 406 14.61 14.11 -18.50
N SER A 407 13.56 13.96 -19.10
CA SER A 407 12.99 14.65 -20.21
C SER A 407 12.67 16.10 -20.00
N PHE A 408 12.43 16.54 -18.77
CA PHE A 408 12.01 17.91 -18.56
C PHE A 408 13.13 18.93 -18.56
N THR A 409 14.25 18.55 -18.00
CA THR A 409 15.39 19.45 -17.88
C THR A 409 16.42 19.26 -18.96
N LYS A 410 16.38 18.12 -19.64
CA LYS A 410 17.32 17.78 -20.70
C LYS A 410 16.64 17.06 -21.86
N PRO A 411 15.64 17.67 -22.50
CA PRO A 411 15.07 17.11 -23.70
C PRO A 411 16.19 16.98 -24.74
N PHE A 412 16.23 15.87 -25.46
CA PHE A 412 17.22 15.60 -26.53
C PHE A 412 18.67 15.41 -26.06
N TYR A 413 18.95 15.37 -24.78
CA TYR A 413 20.30 15.14 -24.27
C TYR A 413 20.72 13.68 -24.50
N HIS A 414 21.94 13.46 -25.00
CA HIS A 414 22.47 12.13 -25.35
C HIS A 414 21.58 11.31 -26.30
N GLY A 415 20.91 11.96 -27.28
CA GLY A 415 20.03 11.27 -28.23
C GLY A 415 18.71 10.76 -27.59
N GLY A 416 18.40 11.18 -26.37
CA GLY A 416 17.12 10.89 -25.75
C GLY A 416 15.97 11.61 -26.46
N ASN A 417 14.81 10.96 -26.52
CA ASN A 417 13.59 11.55 -27.06
C ASN A 417 12.72 12.05 -25.93
N SER A 418 12.26 13.30 -26.02
CA SER A 418 11.16 13.79 -25.21
C SER A 418 9.83 13.38 -25.84
N PRO A 419 8.82 12.98 -25.05
CA PRO A 419 7.49 12.73 -25.59
C PRO A 419 6.94 13.99 -26.26
N THR A 420 6.37 13.84 -27.48
CA THR A 420 5.76 14.95 -28.21
C THR A 420 4.77 15.73 -27.38
N PHE A 421 3.91 15.03 -26.66
CA PHE A 421 2.96 15.58 -25.70
C PHE A 421 3.61 16.54 -24.68
N LEU A 422 4.82 16.23 -24.19
CA LEU A 422 5.54 17.07 -23.26
C LEU A 422 6.02 18.37 -23.93
N VAL A 423 6.61 18.24 -25.12
CA VAL A 423 7.11 19.39 -25.89
C VAL A 423 5.98 20.34 -26.25
N GLU A 424 4.87 19.81 -26.75
CA GLU A 424 3.70 20.60 -27.15
C GLU A 424 2.99 21.31 -26.00
N ASN A 425 3.08 20.77 -24.77
CA ASN A 425 2.43 21.33 -23.60
C ASN A 425 3.40 22.03 -22.63
N SER A 426 4.63 22.29 -23.06
CA SER A 426 5.62 23.05 -22.28
C SER A 426 5.49 24.56 -22.54
N TRP A 427 5.84 25.33 -21.52
CA TRP A 427 5.78 26.79 -21.58
C TRP A 427 6.74 27.36 -22.62
N THR A 428 6.24 28.25 -23.46
CA THR A 428 7.00 29.15 -24.34
C THR A 428 6.40 30.55 -24.28
N PRO A 429 7.09 31.60 -24.77
CA PRO A 429 6.52 32.94 -24.83
C PRO A 429 5.21 33.02 -25.62
N GLU A 430 5.02 32.14 -26.60
CA GLU A 430 3.81 32.02 -27.42
C GLU A 430 2.75 31.11 -26.79
N HIS A 431 3.14 30.28 -25.82
CA HIS A 431 2.27 29.30 -25.13
C HIS A 431 2.41 29.44 -23.61
N THR A 432 1.95 30.55 -23.08
CA THR A 432 2.10 30.90 -21.65
C THR A 432 1.16 30.12 -20.72
N ASN A 433 0.01 29.64 -21.22
CA ASN A 433 -0.94 28.79 -20.47
C ASN A 433 -0.60 27.30 -20.60
N ALA A 434 0.68 26.98 -20.48
CA ALA A 434 1.18 25.61 -20.63
C ALA A 434 0.99 24.79 -19.35
N GLU A 435 0.84 23.47 -19.53
CA GLU A 435 0.70 22.54 -18.39
C GLU A 435 2.05 22.23 -17.72
N PHE A 436 3.15 22.36 -18.47
CA PHE A 436 4.50 22.01 -18.03
C PHE A 436 5.44 23.21 -18.08
N PRO A 437 6.48 23.22 -17.24
CA PRO A 437 7.44 24.29 -17.25
C PRO A 437 8.23 24.32 -18.58
N ARG A 438 8.91 25.41 -18.78
CA ARG A 438 9.86 25.62 -19.85
C ARG A 438 10.89 24.49 -19.90
N LEU A 439 11.15 23.95 -21.09
CA LEU A 439 12.18 22.96 -21.34
C LEU A 439 13.57 23.61 -21.45
N GLU A 440 14.57 22.96 -20.90
CA GLU A 440 15.96 23.43 -20.93
C GLU A 440 16.94 22.28 -21.18
N ILE A 441 18.00 22.58 -21.91
CA ILE A 441 19.09 21.62 -22.21
C ILE A 441 20.14 21.64 -21.12
N THR A 442 20.25 22.71 -20.37
CA THR A 442 21.28 22.92 -19.35
C THR A 442 20.94 22.23 -18.04
N GLY A 443 21.92 21.60 -17.49
CA GLY A 443 21.96 20.77 -16.30
C GLY A 443 21.12 21.12 -15.07
N PRO A 444 21.51 20.69 -13.87
CA PRO A 444 20.69 20.79 -12.65
C PRO A 444 20.50 22.22 -12.12
N SER A 445 20.70 23.20 -12.95
CA SER A 445 20.61 24.63 -12.59
C SER A 445 19.18 25.17 -12.47
N ASN A 446 18.16 24.38 -12.86
CA ASN A 446 16.79 24.78 -12.65
C ASN A 446 16.15 24.00 -11.49
N ASN A 447 15.18 24.62 -10.83
CA ASN A 447 14.45 24.09 -9.69
C ASN A 447 13.12 23.41 -10.06
N ASN A 448 12.84 23.23 -11.35
CA ASN A 448 11.57 22.66 -11.82
C ASN A 448 11.37 21.19 -11.42
N GLY A 449 12.48 20.46 -11.19
CA GLY A 449 12.44 19.06 -10.75
C GLY A 449 12.17 18.84 -9.26
N TYR A 450 12.01 19.87 -8.45
CA TYR A 450 11.74 19.69 -7.03
C TYR A 450 10.39 19.03 -6.76
N SER A 451 10.36 18.15 -5.74
CA SER A 451 9.11 17.58 -5.25
C SER A 451 8.15 18.69 -4.86
N SER A 452 7.03 18.77 -5.54
CA SER A 452 6.04 19.84 -5.32
C SER A 452 4.64 19.44 -5.76
N THR A 453 3.66 20.24 -5.36
CA THR A 453 2.27 20.05 -5.79
C THR A 453 2.08 20.21 -7.30
N PHE A 454 3.02 20.84 -7.99
CA PHE A 454 3.01 20.99 -9.45
C PHE A 454 3.00 19.63 -10.17
N TRP A 455 3.74 18.67 -9.65
CA TRP A 455 3.90 17.35 -10.25
C TRP A 455 2.83 16.34 -9.82
N TYR A 456 1.92 16.70 -8.92
CA TYR A 456 0.86 15.80 -8.49
C TYR A 456 -0.36 15.94 -9.38
N ARG A 457 -0.81 14.81 -9.88
CA ARG A 457 -2.03 14.68 -10.70
C ARG A 457 -3.09 13.91 -9.93
N ASN A 458 -4.34 14.14 -10.28
CA ASN A 458 -5.45 13.38 -9.73
C ASN A 458 -5.32 11.91 -10.13
N GLY A 459 -5.23 11.02 -9.15
CA GLY A 459 -5.10 9.58 -9.33
C GLY A 459 -6.43 8.82 -9.44
N ASN A 460 -7.55 9.51 -9.42
CA ASN A 460 -8.87 8.88 -9.50
C ASN A 460 -9.03 8.07 -10.78
N TYR A 461 -9.61 6.89 -10.63
CA TYR A 461 -9.92 6.04 -11.78
C TYR A 461 -11.15 5.18 -11.55
N MET A 462 -11.76 4.75 -12.64
CA MET A 462 -12.71 3.66 -12.73
C MET A 462 -12.32 2.78 -13.92
N ARG A 463 -12.34 1.46 -13.72
CA ARG A 463 -11.91 0.48 -14.73
C ARG A 463 -12.94 -0.61 -14.90
N LEU A 464 -13.28 -0.95 -16.14
CA LEU A 464 -13.94 -2.21 -16.48
C LEU A 464 -12.89 -3.33 -16.39
N LYS A 465 -12.84 -3.96 -15.20
CA LYS A 465 -11.82 -4.93 -14.83
C LYS A 465 -12.00 -6.25 -15.54
N THR A 466 -13.27 -6.71 -15.57
CA THR A 466 -13.67 -7.94 -16.26
C THR A 466 -14.99 -7.70 -16.99
N ALA A 467 -15.08 -8.20 -18.19
CA ALA A 467 -16.34 -8.32 -18.90
C ALA A 467 -16.42 -9.70 -19.54
N GLN A 468 -17.45 -10.45 -19.22
CA GLN A 468 -17.69 -11.77 -19.78
C GLN A 468 -19.11 -11.82 -20.35
N ILE A 469 -19.22 -12.41 -21.55
CA ILE A 469 -20.51 -12.73 -22.17
C ILE A 469 -20.44 -14.19 -22.61
N GLY A 470 -21.43 -14.98 -22.22
CA GLY A 470 -21.52 -16.39 -22.53
C GLY A 470 -22.86 -16.80 -23.11
N TYR A 471 -22.89 -17.95 -23.74
CA TYR A 471 -24.09 -18.61 -24.21
C TYR A 471 -24.11 -20.07 -23.79
N ASN A 472 -25.11 -20.46 -23.04
CA ASN A 472 -25.38 -21.82 -22.63
C ASN A 472 -26.34 -22.47 -23.61
N PHE A 473 -25.88 -23.48 -24.31
CA PHE A 473 -26.66 -24.19 -25.31
C PHE A 473 -27.80 -24.99 -24.66
N PRO A 474 -28.99 -25.03 -25.28
CA PRO A 474 -30.10 -25.82 -24.76
C PRO A 474 -29.79 -27.31 -24.70
N LYS A 475 -30.08 -27.96 -23.57
CA LYS A 475 -29.86 -29.40 -23.36
C LYS A 475 -30.40 -30.28 -24.47
N LYS A 476 -31.57 -29.90 -25.05
CA LYS A 476 -32.18 -30.64 -26.17
C LYS A 476 -31.31 -30.79 -27.42
N TRP A 477 -30.33 -29.90 -27.60
CA TRP A 477 -29.38 -29.98 -28.73
C TRP A 477 -28.16 -30.85 -28.38
N LEU A 478 -27.90 -31.02 -27.10
CA LEU A 478 -26.69 -31.69 -26.59
C LEU A 478 -26.90 -33.13 -26.21
N ASN A 479 -28.11 -33.48 -25.75
CA ASN A 479 -28.46 -34.83 -25.29
C ASN A 479 -28.18 -35.95 -26.34
N PRO A 480 -28.41 -35.74 -27.67
CA PRO A 480 -28.10 -36.76 -28.64
C PRO A 480 -26.61 -37.12 -28.74
N ALA A 481 -25.73 -36.21 -28.30
CA ALA A 481 -24.27 -36.37 -28.29
C ALA A 481 -23.73 -36.81 -26.91
N GLY A 482 -24.61 -37.11 -25.93
CA GLY A 482 -24.20 -37.46 -24.57
C GLY A 482 -23.57 -36.31 -23.77
N ILE A 483 -23.80 -35.07 -24.20
CA ILE A 483 -23.26 -33.87 -23.54
C ILE A 483 -24.31 -33.29 -22.63
N GLU A 484 -24.01 -33.13 -21.34
CA GLU A 484 -24.92 -32.54 -20.35
C GLU A 484 -24.97 -31.01 -20.40
N GLY A 485 -23.88 -30.38 -20.81
CA GLY A 485 -23.80 -28.93 -20.92
C GLY A 485 -22.69 -28.45 -21.84
N LEU A 486 -22.98 -27.41 -22.61
CA LEU A 486 -22.02 -26.67 -23.44
C LEU A 486 -22.24 -25.18 -23.21
N ARG A 487 -21.21 -24.48 -22.80
CA ARG A 487 -21.17 -23.01 -22.74
C ARG A 487 -19.99 -22.48 -23.53
N LEU A 488 -20.24 -21.57 -24.45
CA LEU A 488 -19.24 -20.74 -25.11
C LEU A 488 -19.21 -19.37 -24.47
N TYR A 489 -18.03 -18.82 -24.26
CA TYR A 489 -17.93 -17.46 -23.69
C TYR A 489 -16.74 -16.70 -24.24
N VAL A 490 -16.86 -15.38 -24.25
CA VAL A 490 -15.79 -14.42 -24.49
C VAL A 490 -15.61 -13.63 -23.22
N GLU A 491 -14.37 -13.43 -22.81
CA GLU A 491 -14.00 -12.69 -21.62
C GLU A 491 -12.87 -11.70 -21.94
N GLY A 492 -12.94 -10.53 -21.34
CA GLY A 492 -11.91 -9.53 -21.46
C GLY A 492 -11.52 -8.95 -20.11
N TYR A 493 -10.24 -8.68 -19.92
CA TYR A 493 -9.68 -8.06 -18.72
C TYR A 493 -9.11 -6.67 -19.02
N ASN A 494 -9.28 -5.74 -18.07
CA ASN A 494 -8.75 -4.37 -18.14
C ASN A 494 -9.17 -3.61 -19.41
N LEU A 495 -10.41 -3.81 -19.87
CA LEU A 495 -10.87 -3.37 -21.20
C LEU A 495 -10.93 -1.85 -21.32
N LEU A 496 -11.49 -1.16 -20.34
CA LEU A 496 -11.68 0.28 -20.35
C LEU A 496 -11.18 0.88 -19.04
N THR A 497 -10.46 1.98 -19.12
CA THR A 497 -9.99 2.74 -17.96
C THR A 497 -10.35 4.20 -18.13
N PHE A 498 -11.13 4.72 -17.17
CA PHE A 498 -11.50 6.13 -17.11
C PHE A 498 -10.62 6.79 -16.02
N SER A 499 -9.68 7.62 -16.43
CA SER A 499 -8.77 8.33 -15.52
C SER A 499 -8.18 9.56 -16.21
N GLY A 500 -7.96 10.63 -15.45
CA GLY A 500 -7.21 11.79 -15.91
C GLY A 500 -5.73 11.50 -16.20
N LEU A 501 -5.22 10.34 -15.78
CA LEU A 501 -3.83 9.92 -16.02
C LEU A 501 -3.61 9.35 -17.43
N THR A 502 -4.67 8.99 -18.13
CA THR A 502 -4.60 8.40 -19.48
C THR A 502 -3.90 9.34 -20.47
N LYS A 503 -4.09 10.65 -20.33
CA LYS A 503 -3.41 11.65 -21.20
C LYS A 503 -1.89 11.67 -21.02
N TYR A 504 -1.39 11.14 -19.90
CA TYR A 504 0.05 11.01 -19.60
C TYR A 504 0.59 9.62 -19.92
N ASN A 505 -0.22 8.73 -20.51
CA ASN A 505 0.10 7.31 -20.70
C ASN A 505 0.48 6.58 -19.40
N ILE A 506 -0.12 7.00 -18.27
CA ILE A 506 0.09 6.40 -16.95
C ILE A 506 -1.12 5.54 -16.58
N ASP A 507 -0.86 4.28 -16.24
CA ASP A 507 -1.89 3.42 -15.67
C ASP A 507 -2.11 3.78 -14.19
N PRO A 508 -3.36 4.07 -13.76
CA PRO A 508 -3.63 4.51 -12.40
C PRO A 508 -3.41 3.43 -11.33
N GLU A 509 -3.45 2.15 -11.68
CA GLU A 509 -3.14 1.05 -10.76
C GLU A 509 -1.64 0.72 -10.71
N SER A 510 -0.87 1.21 -11.69
CA SER A 510 0.58 1.04 -11.79
C SER A 510 1.26 2.37 -12.16
N PRO A 511 1.16 3.37 -11.29
CA PRO A 511 1.53 4.75 -11.63
C PRO A 511 3.03 5.02 -11.62
N ALA A 512 3.85 4.07 -11.22
CA ALA A 512 5.31 4.23 -11.14
C ALA A 512 5.93 4.05 -12.53
N VAL A 513 5.82 5.08 -13.34
CA VAL A 513 6.42 5.12 -14.68
C VAL A 513 7.94 4.96 -14.58
N ASN A 514 8.50 4.14 -15.46
CA ASN A 514 9.95 3.86 -15.54
C ASN A 514 10.60 3.17 -14.32
N ASN A 515 9.82 2.64 -13.39
CA ASN A 515 10.34 1.87 -12.25
C ASN A 515 10.31 0.34 -12.49
N GLY A 516 10.38 -0.08 -13.74
CA GLY A 516 10.41 -1.50 -14.10
C GLY A 516 9.06 -2.22 -13.99
N TYR A 517 7.97 -1.49 -13.84
CA TYR A 517 6.64 -2.10 -13.89
C TYR A 517 6.29 -2.55 -15.31
N TYR A 518 5.87 -3.78 -15.42
CA TYR A 518 5.32 -4.28 -16.67
C TYR A 518 3.96 -3.61 -16.93
N PRO A 519 3.70 -3.09 -18.15
CA PRO A 519 2.42 -2.45 -18.46
C PRO A 519 1.24 -3.38 -18.20
N GLN A 520 0.16 -2.83 -17.65
CA GLN A 520 -1.09 -3.57 -17.46
C GLN A 520 -1.65 -4.02 -18.83
N GLN A 521 -1.78 -5.32 -18.99
CA GLN A 521 -2.25 -5.90 -20.24
C GLN A 521 -3.77 -5.91 -20.33
N ARG A 522 -4.28 -5.73 -21.54
CA ARG A 522 -5.64 -6.13 -21.90
C ARG A 522 -5.60 -7.55 -22.40
N THR A 523 -6.44 -8.40 -21.84
CA THR A 523 -6.50 -9.81 -22.24
C THR A 523 -7.87 -10.13 -22.79
N TYR A 524 -7.92 -10.86 -23.88
CA TYR A 524 -9.14 -11.37 -24.47
C TYR A 524 -9.06 -12.90 -24.51
N THR A 525 -10.10 -13.54 -24.01
CA THR A 525 -10.17 -14.99 -23.91
C THR A 525 -11.43 -15.51 -24.59
N LEU A 526 -11.29 -16.51 -25.43
CA LEU A 526 -12.40 -17.32 -25.91
C LEU A 526 -12.37 -18.65 -25.17
N GLY A 527 -13.47 -19.02 -24.54
CA GLY A 527 -13.54 -20.24 -23.73
C GLY A 527 -14.72 -21.12 -24.09
N VAL A 528 -14.52 -22.41 -23.90
CA VAL A 528 -15.51 -23.48 -24.05
C VAL A 528 -15.58 -24.26 -22.75
N LYS A 529 -16.78 -24.41 -22.20
CA LYS A 529 -17.02 -25.30 -21.04
C LYS A 529 -17.94 -26.42 -21.49
N LEU A 530 -17.43 -27.65 -21.41
CA LEU A 530 -18.18 -28.89 -21.66
C LEU A 530 -18.42 -29.61 -20.33
N THR A 531 -19.61 -30.16 -20.19
CA THR A 531 -20.01 -31.05 -19.08
C THR A 531 -20.56 -32.33 -19.66
N PHE A 532 -20.06 -33.49 -19.24
CA PHE A 532 -20.45 -34.81 -19.69
C PHE A 532 -21.19 -35.53 -18.57
#